data_c3bed0bffbc01dbadeb718ff2f799798
#
_entry.id   c3bed0bffbc01dbadeb718ff2f799798
#
_cell.length_a   1.000
_cell.length_b   1.000
_cell.length_c   1.000
_cell.angle_alpha   90.00
_cell.angle_beta   90.00
_cell.angle_gamma   90.00
#
_symmetry.space_group_name_H-M   'P 1'
#
loop_
_entity.id
_entity.type
_entity.pdbx_description
1 polymer ?
#
loop_
_entity_poly.entity_id
_entity_poly.type
_entity_poly.pdbx_seq_one_letter_code
_entity_poly.pdbx_strand_id
1 'polypeptide(L)' 'MSEEEMRKRLEMLRTEHRDLDAAIDALTLAGSPDQLQIARLKKRKLRLKDQIALLEDYLIPDIIA' A
#
# COMPACT_ATOMS: atom_id res chain seq x y z
N MET A 1 -3.62 -20.56 -0.11
CA MET A 1 -2.72 -19.77 0.73
C MET A 1 -3.14 -19.88 2.18
N SER A 2 -2.22 -20.16 3.05
CA SER A 2 -2.56 -20.31 4.47
C SER A 2 -2.78 -18.94 5.12
N GLU A 3 -3.41 -18.94 6.27
CA GLU A 3 -3.63 -17.71 6.99
C GLU A 3 -2.30 -17.04 7.35
N GLU A 4 -1.32 -17.83 7.75
CA GLU A 4 -0.02 -17.31 8.08
C GLU A 4 0.65 -16.65 6.89
N GLU A 5 0.55 -17.26 5.73
CA GLU A 5 1.11 -16.68 4.51
C GLU A 5 0.41 -15.38 4.14
N MET A 6 -0.90 -15.33 4.33
CA MET A 6 -1.66 -14.10 4.07
C MET A 6 -1.25 -12.98 5.02
N ARG A 7 -0.99 -13.31 6.27
CA ARG A 7 -0.53 -12.30 7.24
C ARG A 7 0.84 -11.75 6.88
N LYS A 8 1.73 -12.63 6.43
CA LYS A 8 3.06 -12.19 6.00
C LYS A 8 2.96 -11.30 4.77
N ARG A 9 2.11 -11.68 3.83
CA ARG A 9 1.91 -10.88 2.63
C ARG A 9 1.34 -9.52 2.97
N LEU A 10 0.40 -9.47 3.91
CA LEU A 10 -0.19 -8.23 4.35
C LEU A 10 0.88 -7.30 4.95
N GLU A 11 1.78 -7.83 5.74
CA GLU A 11 2.88 -7.05 6.30
C GLU A 11 3.76 -6.48 5.22
N MET A 12 4.11 -7.29 4.22
CA MET A 12 4.92 -6.83 3.11
C MET A 12 4.23 -5.72 2.33
N LEU A 13 2.93 -5.88 2.08
CA LEU A 13 2.17 -4.87 1.36
C LEU A 13 2.08 -3.56 2.15
N ARG A 14 1.93 -3.65 3.45
CA ARG A 14 1.90 -2.46 4.31
C ARG A 14 3.23 -1.72 4.27
N THR A 15 4.33 -2.46 4.29
CA THR A 15 5.66 -1.86 4.20
C THR A 15 5.84 -1.18 2.86
N GLU A 16 5.46 -1.84 1.76
CA GLU A 16 5.55 -1.24 0.44
C GLU A 16 4.70 0.01 0.33
N HIS A 17 3.50 -0.03 0.89
CA HIS A 17 2.61 1.13 0.88
C HIS A 17 3.25 2.31 1.60
N ARG A 18 3.84 2.05 2.76
CA ARG A 18 4.51 3.08 3.53
C ARG A 18 5.70 3.66 2.77
N ASP A 19 6.48 2.78 2.14
CA ASP A 19 7.65 3.22 1.38
C ASP A 19 7.24 4.09 0.19
N LEU A 20 6.17 3.72 -0.50
CA LEU A 20 5.67 4.51 -1.61
C LEU A 20 5.14 5.86 -1.13
N ASP A 21 4.46 5.88 -0.01
CA ASP A 21 3.94 7.11 0.55
C ASP A 21 5.08 8.06 0.88
N ALA A 22 6.13 7.55 1.49
CA ALA A 22 7.32 8.34 1.81
C ALA A 22 8.02 8.85 0.55
N ALA A 23 8.10 8.01 -0.48
CA ALA A 23 8.72 8.41 -1.74
C ALA A 23 7.93 9.52 -2.43
N ILE A 24 6.61 9.41 -2.43
CA ILE A 24 5.75 10.43 -3.01
C ILE A 24 5.92 11.75 -2.27
N ASP A 25 5.94 11.69 -0.94
CA ASP A 25 6.11 12.89 -0.13
C ASP A 25 7.47 13.53 -0.40
N ALA A 26 8.52 12.73 -0.48
CA ALA A 26 9.87 13.24 -0.74
C ALA A 26 9.94 13.93 -2.10
N LEU A 27 9.36 13.34 -3.13
CA LEU A 27 9.36 13.94 -4.46
C LEU A 27 8.53 15.22 -4.49
N THR A 28 7.41 15.23 -3.80
CA THR A 28 6.56 16.41 -3.74
C THR A 28 7.25 17.55 -3.01
N LEU A 29 7.89 17.25 -1.88
CA LEU A 29 8.60 18.28 -1.10
C LEU A 29 9.81 18.81 -1.84
N ALA A 30 10.47 17.97 -2.61
CA ALA A 30 11.62 18.38 -3.39
C ALA A 30 11.24 19.19 -4.62
N GLY A 31 9.95 19.28 -4.92
CA GLY A 31 9.49 20.00 -6.09
C GLY A 31 9.90 19.32 -7.38
N SER A 32 9.87 18.00 -7.38
CA SER A 32 10.27 17.25 -8.57
C SER A 32 9.45 17.63 -9.77
N PRO A 33 10.07 17.88 -10.91
CA PRO A 33 9.33 18.23 -12.11
C PRO A 33 8.72 17.00 -12.78
N ASP A 34 9.05 15.80 -12.33
CA ASP A 34 8.57 14.59 -12.98
C ASP A 34 7.20 14.21 -12.44
N GLN A 35 6.20 14.86 -12.95
CA GLN A 35 4.81 14.59 -12.55
C GLN A 35 4.36 13.21 -12.98
N LEU A 36 4.94 12.68 -14.05
CA LEU A 36 4.58 11.34 -14.51
C LEU A 36 5.04 10.28 -13.51
N GLN A 37 6.24 10.44 -12.98
CA GLN A 37 6.74 9.52 -11.96
C GLN A 37 5.86 9.54 -10.71
N ILE A 38 5.50 10.73 -10.26
CA ILE A 38 4.65 10.89 -9.10
C ILE A 38 3.29 10.23 -9.34
N ALA A 39 2.72 10.42 -10.51
CA ALA A 39 1.43 9.81 -10.86
C ALA A 39 1.51 8.28 -10.85
N ARG A 40 2.60 7.72 -11.35
CA ARG A 40 2.80 6.27 -11.36
C ARG A 40 2.90 5.72 -9.94
N LEU A 41 3.62 6.42 -9.09
CA LEU A 41 3.77 6.00 -7.69
C LEU A 41 2.44 6.06 -6.96
N LYS A 42 1.66 7.11 -7.20
CA LYS A 42 0.34 7.23 -6.59
C LYS A 42 -0.59 6.11 -7.05
N LYS A 43 -0.53 5.75 -8.32
CA LYS A 43 -1.35 4.67 -8.85
C LYS A 43 -0.96 3.33 -8.22
N ARG A 44 0.33 3.10 -8.07
CA ARG A 44 0.82 1.88 -7.43
C ARG A 44 0.40 1.83 -5.96
N LYS A 45 0.46 2.96 -5.29
CA LYS A 45 0.01 3.06 -3.90
C LYS A 45 -1.46 2.69 -3.77
N LEU A 46 -2.30 3.15 -4.67
CA LEU A 46 -3.73 2.81 -4.66
C LEU A 46 -3.95 1.32 -4.85
N ARG A 47 -3.20 0.69 -5.73
CA ARG A 47 -3.31 -0.75 -5.93
C ARG A 47 -2.91 -1.52 -4.68
N LEU A 48 -1.85 -1.08 -4.02
CA LEU A 48 -1.43 -1.71 -2.77
C LEU A 48 -2.50 -1.55 -1.69
N LYS A 49 -3.10 -0.37 -1.61
CA LYS A 49 -4.15 -0.13 -0.65
C LYS A 49 -5.33 -1.07 -0.88
N ASP A 50 -5.71 -1.29 -2.13
CA ASP A 50 -6.79 -2.20 -2.46
C ASP A 50 -6.46 -3.64 -2.05
N GLN A 51 -5.24 -4.06 -2.31
CA GLN A 51 -4.80 -5.40 -1.94
C GLN A 51 -4.76 -5.57 -0.42
N ILE A 52 -4.31 -4.55 0.28
CA ILE A 52 -4.29 -4.56 1.73
C ILE A 52 -5.70 -4.71 2.27
N ALA A 53 -6.64 -3.94 1.73
CA ALA A 53 -8.02 -3.99 2.16
C ALA A 53 -8.64 -5.38 1.95
N LEU A 54 -8.35 -6.01 0.83
CA LEU A 54 -8.84 -7.36 0.54
C LEU A 54 -8.30 -8.38 1.54
N LEU A 55 -7.02 -8.30 1.85
CA LEU A 55 -6.42 -9.23 2.80
C LEU A 55 -6.92 -8.97 4.22
N GLU A 56 -7.10 -7.72 4.57
CA GLU A 56 -7.63 -7.39 5.89
C GLU A 56 -9.05 -7.91 6.05
N ASP A 57 -9.87 -7.78 5.01
CA ASP A 57 -11.23 -8.29 5.05
C ASP A 57 -11.23 -9.81 5.23
N TYR A 58 -10.25 -10.46 4.64
CA TYR A 58 -10.17 -11.90 4.70
C TYR A 58 -9.68 -12.38 6.07
N LEU A 59 -8.72 -11.68 6.64
CA LEU A 59 -8.09 -12.10 7.87
C LEU A 59 -8.80 -11.60 9.12
N ILE A 60 -9.52 -10.51 9.01
CA ILE A 60 -10.17 -9.93 10.14
C ILE A 60 -11.61 -9.81 9.82
N PRO A 61 -12.36 -10.81 9.99
CA PRO A 61 -13.72 -10.85 9.62
C PRO A 61 -14.45 -9.96 10.52
N ASP A 62 -15.07 -9.21 10.12
CA ASP A 62 -15.85 -8.49 10.73
C ASP A 62 -16.17 -8.57 12.01
N ILE A 63 -15.98 -8.09 12.64
CA ILE A 63 -16.12 -8.15 13.82
C ILE A 63 -16.93 -7.25 14.28
N ILE A 64 -17.39 -6.65 14.11
CA ILE A 64 -17.96 -5.80 14.62
C ILE A 64 -18.78 -5.63 15.22
N ALA A 65 -18.88 -5.64 15.55
CA ALA A 65 -19.69 -5.48 16.30
C ALA A 65 -20.43 -4.61 16.37
#